data_1a95f734c67e5536071eb2ca26d13eeb
#
_entry.id   1a95f734c67e5536071eb2ca26d13eeb
#
_cell.length_a   1.000
_cell.length_b   1.000
_cell.length_c   1.000
_cell.angle_alpha   90.00
_cell.angle_beta   90.00
_cell.angle_gamma   90.00
#
_symmetry.space_group_name_H-M   'P 1'
#
loop_
_entity.id
_entity.type
_entity.pdbx_description
1 polymer ?
#
loop_
_entity_poly.entity_id
_entity_poly.type
_entity_poly.pdbx_seq_one_letter_code
_entity_poly.pdbx_strand_id
1 'polypeptide(L)'
;MELDERGKEEPVCKEVKNELEVAIREYMNGFELPDKATIYDFLVLSLTSKDLIATFNWDPFLVQAIGRVQKYTKNIPQVAFLHGNVAVGYCSKDNIMGNVGMTCRCGQTLKPTSLLFPIKNKDYTSDIAISKSWKQLKNALKNAYMVTIFGYSAPTSDAEAVAMLKQAWGSVDERKLEEIELIDIRDEEAVIESWNQFIHTHHYSYHTDFFTTTLARCPRRSCEATFDRLMNCIWLDGNKGFKKGMDFSDIDNIVGFLIDEENRNVGMRKPLSNPYH
;
A
#
# COMPACT_ATOMS: atom_id res chain seq x y z
N MET A 1 8.12 0.87 -28.35
CA MET A 1 9.48 1.20 -27.87
C MET A 1 10.41 0.38 -28.74
N GLU A 2 11.15 1.05 -29.59
CA GLU A 2 12.09 0.39 -30.51
C GLU A 2 13.43 0.21 -29.79
N LEU A 3 14.00 -0.97 -29.92
CA LEU A 3 15.32 -1.32 -29.42
C LEU A 3 16.31 -1.32 -30.58
N ASP A 4 17.56 -0.93 -30.33
CA ASP A 4 18.62 -1.09 -31.32
C ASP A 4 18.91 -2.59 -31.55
N GLU A 5 19.72 -2.91 -32.59
CA GLU A 5 20.09 -4.30 -32.95
C GLU A 5 20.79 -5.08 -31.82
N ARG A 6 21.17 -4.42 -30.72
CA ARG A 6 21.78 -5.00 -29.51
C ARG A 6 20.79 -5.08 -28.34
N GLY A 7 19.49 -4.80 -28.56
CA GLY A 7 18.46 -4.83 -27.54
C GLY A 7 18.51 -3.63 -26.54
N LYS A 8 19.21 -2.53 -26.91
CA LYS A 8 19.23 -1.30 -26.12
C LYS A 8 18.18 -0.31 -26.61
N GLU A 9 17.57 0.45 -25.70
CA GLU A 9 16.68 1.56 -26.06
C GLU A 9 17.45 2.56 -26.94
N GLU A 10 16.84 2.98 -28.06
CA GLU A 10 17.40 4.03 -28.89
C GLU A 10 17.64 5.31 -28.07
N PRO A 11 18.72 6.07 -28.33
CA PRO A 11 19.04 7.28 -27.57
C PRO A 11 17.90 8.29 -27.53
N VAL A 12 17.16 8.46 -28.64
CA VAL A 12 16.00 9.36 -28.76
C VAL A 12 14.85 8.92 -27.85
N CYS A 13 14.55 7.61 -27.77
CA CYS A 13 13.53 7.09 -26.87
C CYS A 13 13.87 7.35 -25.40
N LYS A 14 15.14 7.28 -25.04
CA LYS A 14 15.60 7.50 -23.68
C LYS A 14 15.49 8.97 -23.27
N GLU A 15 15.79 9.89 -24.18
CA GLU A 15 15.68 11.34 -23.97
C GLU A 15 14.22 11.74 -23.78
N VAL A 16 13.33 11.32 -24.69
CA VAL A 16 11.88 11.57 -24.58
C VAL A 16 11.29 11.00 -23.29
N LYS A 17 11.73 9.79 -22.86
CA LYS A 17 11.28 9.20 -21.60
C LYS A 17 11.69 10.05 -20.39
N ASN A 18 12.93 10.56 -20.38
CA ASN A 18 13.41 11.41 -19.30
C ASN A 18 12.67 12.76 -19.25
N GLU A 19 12.43 13.39 -20.40
CA GLU A 19 11.65 14.64 -20.48
C GLU A 19 10.21 14.42 -19.97
N LEU A 20 9.58 13.32 -20.36
CA LEU A 20 8.24 12.96 -19.92
C LEU A 20 8.21 12.71 -18.40
N GLU A 21 9.21 12.01 -17.86
CA GLU A 21 9.32 11.79 -16.41
C GLU A 21 9.46 13.11 -15.64
N VAL A 22 10.27 14.04 -16.13
CA VAL A 22 10.41 15.38 -15.53
C VAL A 22 9.07 16.12 -15.55
N ALA A 23 8.40 16.17 -16.72
CA ALA A 23 7.10 16.84 -16.86
C ALA A 23 6.02 16.25 -15.92
N ILE A 24 5.96 14.92 -15.77
CA ILE A 24 5.05 14.25 -14.84
C ILE A 24 5.34 14.66 -13.40
N ARG A 25 6.63 14.68 -13.01
CA ARG A 25 7.02 15.10 -11.65
C ARG A 25 6.64 16.53 -11.37
N GLU A 26 6.92 17.46 -12.29
CA GLU A 26 6.57 18.88 -12.15
C GLU A 26 5.05 19.04 -12.00
N TYR A 27 4.26 18.36 -12.83
CA TYR A 27 2.81 18.40 -12.77
C TYR A 27 2.27 17.86 -11.42
N MET A 28 2.75 16.69 -10.97
CA MET A 28 2.25 16.04 -9.75
C MET A 28 2.79 16.67 -8.47
N ASN A 29 3.92 17.38 -8.50
CA ASN A 29 4.46 18.10 -7.34
C ASN A 29 3.51 19.18 -6.80
N GLY A 30 2.60 19.68 -7.64
CA GLY A 30 1.56 20.63 -7.24
C GLY A 30 0.34 19.98 -6.57
N PHE A 31 0.28 18.66 -6.46
CA PHE A 31 -0.86 17.96 -5.87
C PHE A 31 -0.77 17.97 -4.35
N GLU A 32 -1.84 18.45 -3.71
CA GLU A 32 -1.95 18.53 -2.26
C GLU A 32 -3.24 17.87 -1.77
N LEU A 33 -3.15 17.15 -0.67
CA LEU A 33 -4.33 16.67 0.03
C LEU A 33 -5.07 17.87 0.67
N PRO A 34 -6.41 17.89 0.62
CA PRO A 34 -7.19 18.91 1.31
C PRO A 34 -6.95 18.86 2.83
N ASP A 35 -7.21 19.96 3.54
CA ASP A 35 -7.01 20.05 4.99
C ASP A 35 -7.87 19.05 5.78
N LYS A 36 -9.05 18.68 5.25
CA LYS A 36 -9.91 17.64 5.85
C LYS A 36 -9.31 16.24 5.74
N ALA A 37 -9.71 15.35 6.62
CA ALA A 37 -9.33 13.93 6.56
C ALA A 37 -9.78 13.29 5.24
N THR A 38 -8.91 12.47 4.67
CA THR A 38 -9.11 11.77 3.40
C THR A 38 -9.02 10.26 3.59
N ILE A 39 -9.43 9.48 2.59
CA ILE A 39 -9.28 8.02 2.59
C ILE A 39 -7.83 7.60 2.83
N TYR A 40 -6.84 8.36 2.35
CA TYR A 40 -5.43 8.07 2.60
C TYR A 40 -5.08 8.16 4.09
N ASP A 41 -5.63 9.14 4.81
CA ASP A 41 -5.41 9.29 6.26
C ASP A 41 -6.03 8.12 7.03
N PHE A 42 -7.29 7.77 6.70
CA PHE A 42 -7.99 6.63 7.28
C PHE A 42 -7.26 5.31 7.00
N LEU A 43 -6.77 5.10 5.77
CA LEU A 43 -6.02 3.90 5.39
C LEU A 43 -4.73 3.77 6.21
N VAL A 44 -3.93 4.84 6.32
CA VAL A 44 -2.68 4.82 7.08
C VAL A 44 -2.95 4.59 8.57
N LEU A 45 -4.01 5.20 9.13
CA LEU A 45 -4.40 5.03 10.53
C LEU A 45 -5.04 3.67 10.84
N SER A 46 -5.58 2.99 9.83
CA SER A 46 -6.14 1.63 9.98
C SER A 46 -5.05 0.57 10.20
N LEU A 47 -3.81 0.89 9.88
CA LEU A 47 -2.68 -0.04 9.81
C LEU A 47 -1.59 0.32 10.83
N THR A 48 -0.68 -0.61 11.08
CA THR A 48 0.42 -0.48 12.03
C THR A 48 1.76 -0.86 11.39
N SER A 49 2.88 -0.77 12.12
CA SER A 49 4.22 -1.09 11.59
C SER A 49 4.43 -2.56 11.20
N LYS A 50 3.51 -3.47 11.57
CA LYS A 50 3.51 -4.86 11.08
C LYS A 50 2.99 -4.99 9.66
N ASP A 51 2.25 -3.99 9.18
CA ASP A 51 1.52 -4.01 7.91
C ASP A 51 2.32 -3.30 6.81
N LEU A 52 1.97 -3.58 5.55
CA LEU A 52 2.57 -2.98 4.37
C LEU A 52 1.48 -2.40 3.46
N ILE A 53 1.63 -1.15 3.05
CA ILE A 53 0.92 -0.57 1.92
C ILE A 53 1.84 -0.68 0.69
N ALA A 54 1.39 -1.39 -0.34
CA ALA A 54 2.07 -1.43 -1.63
C ALA A 54 1.24 -0.67 -2.67
N THR A 55 1.83 0.30 -3.34
CA THR A 55 1.12 1.16 -4.29
C THR A 55 1.79 1.19 -5.65
N PHE A 56 0.95 1.22 -6.70
CA PHE A 56 1.35 1.48 -8.08
C PHE A 56 1.28 2.96 -8.44
N ASN A 57 0.69 3.79 -7.57
CA ASN A 57 0.45 5.20 -7.81
C ASN A 57 1.73 6.04 -7.73
N TRP A 58 1.86 6.98 -8.65
CA TRP A 58 2.98 7.94 -8.69
C TRP A 58 2.75 9.18 -7.86
N ASP A 59 1.46 9.51 -7.56
CA ASP A 59 1.07 10.72 -6.85
C ASP A 59 1.64 10.82 -5.43
N PRO A 60 1.76 12.04 -4.86
CA PRO A 60 2.36 12.26 -3.55
C PRO A 60 1.39 12.02 -2.37
N PHE A 61 0.12 11.69 -2.62
CA PHE A 61 -0.92 11.73 -1.59
C PHE A 61 -0.67 10.77 -0.43
N LEU A 62 -0.23 9.54 -0.71
CA LEU A 62 0.10 8.59 0.37
C LEU A 62 1.25 9.11 1.25
N VAL A 63 2.27 9.72 0.65
CA VAL A 63 3.41 10.30 1.38
C VAL A 63 2.96 11.48 2.26
N GLN A 64 2.06 12.33 1.74
CA GLN A 64 1.49 13.44 2.49
C GLN A 64 0.62 12.95 3.66
N ALA A 65 -0.22 11.94 3.45
CA ALA A 65 -1.03 11.33 4.51
C ALA A 65 -0.15 10.73 5.62
N ILE A 66 0.93 10.03 5.27
CA ILE A 66 1.91 9.54 6.23
C ILE A 66 2.49 10.68 7.07
N GLY A 67 2.88 11.78 6.45
CA GLY A 67 3.38 12.97 7.14
C GLY A 67 2.36 13.56 8.13
N ARG A 68 1.07 13.56 7.77
CA ARG A 68 -0.02 14.01 8.64
C ARG A 68 -0.24 13.06 9.81
N VAL A 69 -0.31 11.76 9.53
CA VAL A 69 -0.56 10.72 10.54
C VAL A 69 0.60 10.59 11.54
N GLN A 70 1.83 10.85 11.12
CA GLN A 70 3.00 10.84 12.00
C GLN A 70 2.94 11.83 13.18
N LYS A 71 2.03 12.80 13.13
CA LYS A 71 1.75 13.71 14.26
C LYS A 71 1.00 12.98 15.40
N TYR A 72 0.24 11.94 15.08
CA TYR A 72 -0.56 11.14 16.02
C TYR A 72 0.22 9.92 16.54
N THR A 73 0.90 9.21 15.63
CA THR A 73 1.62 7.98 15.99
C THR A 73 2.83 7.75 15.11
N LYS A 74 3.86 7.07 15.67
CA LYS A 74 5.00 6.54 14.91
C LYS A 74 4.80 5.08 14.50
N ASN A 75 3.79 4.42 15.05
CA ASN A 75 3.42 3.05 14.69
C ASN A 75 2.53 3.06 13.44
N ILE A 76 3.13 3.28 12.28
CA ILE A 76 2.50 3.38 10.96
C ILE A 76 2.98 2.25 10.04
N PRO A 77 2.20 1.89 8.99
CA PRO A 77 2.59 0.85 8.06
C PRO A 77 3.88 1.19 7.31
N GLN A 78 4.56 0.13 6.88
CA GLN A 78 5.61 0.25 5.89
C GLN A 78 5.00 0.55 4.52
N VAL A 79 5.79 1.13 3.60
CA VAL A 79 5.30 1.46 2.25
C VAL A 79 6.27 0.95 1.19
N ALA A 80 5.71 0.35 0.13
CA ALA A 80 6.41 -0.09 -1.07
C ALA A 80 5.84 0.63 -2.30
N PHE A 81 6.68 1.37 -3.01
CA PHE A 81 6.32 2.08 -4.24
C PHE A 81 6.74 1.24 -5.45
N LEU A 82 5.81 0.45 -5.98
CA LEU A 82 6.08 -0.60 -6.96
C LEU A 82 6.43 -0.07 -8.36
N HIS A 83 5.92 1.11 -8.71
CA HIS A 83 6.20 1.83 -9.95
C HIS A 83 6.96 3.14 -9.73
N GLY A 84 7.57 3.32 -8.55
CA GLY A 84 8.14 4.59 -8.13
C GLY A 84 7.09 5.57 -7.62
N ASN A 85 7.53 6.77 -7.21
CA ASN A 85 6.66 7.83 -6.72
C ASN A 85 7.35 9.20 -6.88
N VAL A 86 6.57 10.25 -7.16
CA VAL A 86 7.14 11.59 -7.42
C VAL A 86 7.74 12.22 -6.17
N ALA A 87 7.21 11.92 -4.99
CA ALA A 87 7.67 12.47 -3.71
C ALA A 87 8.80 11.66 -3.05
N VAL A 88 9.14 10.48 -3.61
CA VAL A 88 10.08 9.56 -2.97
C VAL A 88 11.46 9.62 -3.63
N GLY A 89 12.48 9.76 -2.80
CA GLY A 89 13.88 9.69 -3.17
C GLY A 89 14.59 8.53 -2.49
N TYR A 90 15.75 8.16 -3.03
CA TYR A 90 16.57 7.05 -2.58
C TYR A 90 18.04 7.46 -2.44
N CYS A 91 18.69 7.00 -1.37
CA CYS A 91 20.12 7.08 -1.17
C CYS A 91 20.77 5.71 -1.39
N SER A 92 21.55 5.57 -2.46
CA SER A 92 22.22 4.30 -2.79
C SER A 92 23.32 3.92 -1.80
N LYS A 93 23.95 4.90 -1.12
CA LYS A 93 25.03 4.65 -0.17
C LYS A 93 24.50 4.05 1.14
N ASP A 94 23.47 4.64 1.72
CA ASP A 94 22.88 4.17 2.98
C ASP A 94 21.69 3.22 2.76
N ASN A 95 21.32 3.00 1.49
CA ASN A 95 20.22 2.09 1.12
C ASN A 95 18.88 2.45 1.79
N ILE A 96 18.58 3.75 1.91
CA ILE A 96 17.34 4.26 2.53
C ILE A 96 16.48 5.03 1.53
N MET A 97 15.17 4.98 1.76
CA MET A 97 14.17 5.80 1.08
C MET A 97 13.66 6.89 2.02
N GLY A 98 13.21 8.00 1.45
CA GLY A 98 12.62 9.12 2.16
C GLY A 98 12.07 10.13 1.15
N ASN A 99 11.72 11.33 1.59
CA ASN A 99 11.25 12.36 0.67
C ASN A 99 12.36 12.80 -0.27
N VAL A 100 12.03 12.96 -1.55
CA VAL A 100 12.96 13.47 -2.57
C VAL A 100 13.58 14.79 -2.12
N GLY A 101 14.88 14.98 -2.37
CA GLY A 101 15.60 16.21 -2.00
C GLY A 101 16.04 16.30 -0.53
N MET A 102 15.61 15.38 0.35
CA MET A 102 16.11 15.33 1.74
C MET A 102 17.58 14.92 1.78
N THR A 103 18.30 15.43 2.78
CA THR A 103 19.70 15.04 3.02
C THR A 103 19.75 13.74 3.82
N CYS A 104 20.45 12.75 3.29
CA CYS A 104 20.74 11.49 3.95
C CYS A 104 21.79 11.65 5.07
N ARG A 105 21.84 10.71 6.02
CA ARG A 105 22.88 10.67 7.07
C ARG A 105 24.29 10.66 6.52
N CYS A 106 24.52 10.11 5.33
CA CYS A 106 25.82 10.14 4.65
C CYS A 106 26.16 11.49 3.98
N GLY A 107 25.30 12.50 4.09
CA GLY A 107 25.48 13.83 3.49
C GLY A 107 25.00 13.93 2.02
N GLN A 108 24.56 12.84 1.40
CA GLN A 108 24.02 12.87 0.03
C GLN A 108 22.55 13.25 0.04
N THR A 109 22.10 13.97 -1.00
CA THR A 109 20.69 14.22 -1.25
C THR A 109 20.02 12.97 -1.81
N LEU A 110 18.82 12.63 -1.32
CA LEU A 110 18.02 11.53 -1.84
C LEU A 110 17.59 11.86 -3.26
N LYS A 111 18.02 11.02 -4.21
CA LYS A 111 17.70 11.17 -5.64
C LYS A 111 16.31 10.62 -5.92
N PRO A 112 15.54 11.20 -6.86
CA PRO A 112 14.25 10.67 -7.27
C PRO A 112 14.34 9.19 -7.66
N THR A 113 13.34 8.39 -7.28
CA THR A 113 13.16 7.01 -7.79
C THR A 113 12.66 7.08 -9.23
N SER A 114 13.00 6.11 -10.08
CA SER A 114 12.44 6.05 -11.45
C SER A 114 10.92 5.87 -11.42
N LEU A 115 10.22 6.37 -12.46
CA LEU A 115 8.81 6.08 -12.68
C LEU A 115 8.67 4.98 -13.75
N LEU A 116 7.98 3.88 -13.42
CA LEU A 116 7.69 2.82 -14.38
C LEU A 116 6.41 3.14 -15.15
N PHE A 117 6.56 3.41 -16.43
CA PHE A 117 5.44 3.72 -17.33
C PHE A 117 4.54 2.50 -17.58
N PRO A 118 3.25 2.69 -17.97
CA PRO A 118 2.30 1.62 -18.25
C PRO A 118 2.57 0.95 -19.62
N ILE A 119 3.77 0.34 -19.78
CA ILE A 119 4.20 -0.44 -20.94
C ILE A 119 4.21 -1.93 -20.61
N LYS A 120 4.12 -2.81 -21.62
CA LYS A 120 4.02 -4.27 -21.42
C LYS A 120 5.24 -4.87 -20.69
N ASN A 121 6.44 -4.47 -21.09
CA ASN A 121 7.68 -5.00 -20.50
C ASN A 121 8.27 -3.94 -19.57
N LYS A 122 8.00 -4.07 -18.27
CA LYS A 122 8.56 -3.18 -17.26
C LYS A 122 9.79 -3.81 -16.64
N ASP A 123 10.84 -3.02 -16.45
CA ASP A 123 12.01 -3.47 -15.70
C ASP A 123 11.84 -3.15 -14.22
N TYR A 124 11.48 -4.18 -13.45
CA TYR A 124 11.31 -4.10 -11.99
C TYR A 124 12.63 -4.30 -11.23
N THR A 125 13.76 -4.45 -11.92
CA THR A 125 15.04 -4.87 -11.33
C THR A 125 16.15 -3.84 -11.44
N SER A 126 16.17 -3.01 -12.48
CA SER A 126 17.23 -2.03 -12.74
C SER A 126 17.27 -0.89 -11.73
N ASP A 127 16.11 -0.42 -11.28
CA ASP A 127 16.01 0.58 -10.21
C ASP A 127 16.06 -0.10 -8.84
N ILE A 128 17.05 0.25 -8.02
CA ILE A 128 17.28 -0.37 -6.71
C ILE A 128 16.09 -0.12 -5.75
N ALA A 129 15.48 1.06 -5.78
CA ALA A 129 14.36 1.39 -4.90
C ALA A 129 13.10 0.59 -5.28
N ILE A 130 12.82 0.46 -6.58
CA ILE A 130 11.71 -0.35 -7.10
C ILE A 130 11.93 -1.83 -6.80
N SER A 131 13.13 -2.36 -7.11
CA SER A 131 13.49 -3.75 -6.84
C SER A 131 13.33 -4.08 -5.35
N LYS A 132 13.73 -3.16 -4.46
CA LYS A 132 13.57 -3.29 -3.01
C LYS A 132 12.11 -3.29 -2.59
N SER A 133 11.29 -2.40 -3.16
CA SER A 133 9.84 -2.34 -2.93
C SER A 133 9.15 -3.66 -3.31
N TRP A 134 9.48 -4.23 -4.46
CA TRP A 134 8.97 -5.53 -4.89
C TRP A 134 9.42 -6.68 -3.98
N LYS A 135 10.68 -6.68 -3.53
CA LYS A 135 11.18 -7.68 -2.57
C LYS A 135 10.44 -7.58 -1.23
N GLN A 136 10.17 -6.37 -0.76
CA GLN A 136 9.42 -6.12 0.47
C GLN A 136 7.97 -6.63 0.34
N LEU A 137 7.28 -6.33 -0.77
CA LEU A 137 5.94 -6.83 -1.05
C LEU A 137 5.89 -8.37 -1.10
N LYS A 138 6.81 -9.01 -1.83
CA LYS A 138 6.86 -10.47 -1.91
C LYS A 138 7.05 -11.12 -0.53
N ASN A 139 7.87 -10.52 0.34
CA ASN A 139 8.05 -11.01 1.70
C ASN A 139 6.81 -10.79 2.57
N ALA A 140 6.13 -9.65 2.42
CA ALA A 140 4.89 -9.36 3.14
C ALA A 140 3.77 -10.33 2.73
N LEU A 141 3.58 -10.56 1.43
CA LEU A 141 2.55 -11.47 0.92
C LEU A 141 2.72 -12.90 1.43
N LYS A 142 3.95 -13.40 1.56
CA LYS A 142 4.23 -14.74 2.11
C LYS A 142 3.73 -14.92 3.54
N ASN A 143 3.64 -13.84 4.31
CA ASN A 143 3.29 -13.85 5.73
C ASN A 143 1.96 -13.15 6.02
N ALA A 144 1.30 -12.61 4.99
CA ALA A 144 0.06 -11.87 5.17
C ALA A 144 -1.07 -12.85 5.53
N TYR A 145 -1.84 -12.52 6.56
CA TYR A 145 -3.08 -13.18 6.93
C TYR A 145 -4.27 -12.60 6.17
N MET A 146 -4.22 -11.30 5.87
CA MET A 146 -5.24 -10.57 5.14
C MET A 146 -4.58 -9.71 4.06
N VAL A 147 -5.14 -9.71 2.86
CA VAL A 147 -4.72 -8.85 1.75
C VAL A 147 -5.91 -8.03 1.28
N THR A 148 -5.75 -6.71 1.29
CA THR A 148 -6.75 -5.79 0.75
C THR A 148 -6.25 -5.22 -0.58
N ILE A 149 -7.02 -5.40 -1.64
CA ILE A 149 -6.76 -4.85 -2.97
C ILE A 149 -7.68 -3.65 -3.16
N PHE A 150 -7.12 -2.46 -3.27
CA PHE A 150 -7.86 -1.22 -3.33
C PHE A 150 -7.66 -0.49 -4.66
N GLY A 151 -8.70 -0.47 -5.49
CA GLY A 151 -8.77 0.29 -6.74
C GLY A 151 -7.74 -0.11 -7.80
N TYR A 152 -7.13 -1.30 -7.70
CA TYR A 152 -6.18 -1.79 -8.69
C TYR A 152 -6.86 -2.79 -9.61
N SER A 153 -6.98 -2.40 -10.88
CA SER A 153 -7.74 -3.16 -11.89
C SER A 153 -7.00 -4.35 -12.50
N ALA A 154 -5.74 -4.60 -12.10
CA ALA A 154 -4.89 -5.62 -12.69
C ALA A 154 -4.85 -5.54 -14.24
N PRO A 155 -4.48 -4.39 -14.83
CA PRO A 155 -4.54 -4.19 -16.27
C PRO A 155 -3.61 -5.15 -17.00
N THR A 156 -3.93 -5.47 -18.26
CA THR A 156 -3.11 -6.38 -19.10
C THR A 156 -1.67 -5.90 -19.29
N SER A 157 -1.42 -4.60 -19.17
CA SER A 157 -0.06 -4.01 -19.15
C SER A 157 0.76 -4.40 -17.93
N ASP A 158 0.11 -4.88 -16.87
CA ASP A 158 0.73 -5.27 -15.59
C ASP A 158 0.70 -6.78 -15.36
N ALA A 159 0.52 -7.59 -16.42
CA ALA A 159 0.42 -9.05 -16.32
C ALA A 159 1.61 -9.68 -15.55
N GLU A 160 2.83 -9.15 -15.75
CA GLU A 160 4.02 -9.61 -15.03
C GLU A 160 3.91 -9.28 -13.52
N ALA A 161 3.44 -8.09 -13.17
CA ALA A 161 3.20 -7.70 -11.78
C ALA A 161 2.18 -8.63 -11.11
N VAL A 162 1.06 -8.90 -11.78
CA VAL A 162 0.02 -9.81 -11.28
C VAL A 162 0.57 -11.22 -11.11
N ALA A 163 1.37 -11.72 -12.04
CA ALA A 163 2.02 -13.03 -11.91
C ALA A 163 2.98 -13.08 -10.72
N MET A 164 3.76 -12.01 -10.48
CA MET A 164 4.64 -11.91 -9.30
C MET A 164 3.86 -11.88 -7.99
N LEU A 165 2.72 -11.18 -7.95
CA LEU A 165 1.84 -11.15 -6.78
C LEU A 165 1.29 -12.54 -6.49
N LYS A 166 0.77 -13.22 -7.51
CA LYS A 166 0.24 -14.59 -7.40
C LYS A 166 1.29 -15.58 -6.90
N GLN A 167 2.49 -15.55 -7.48
CA GLN A 167 3.59 -16.40 -7.04
C GLN A 167 3.97 -16.16 -5.58
N ALA A 168 3.96 -14.90 -5.14
CA ALA A 168 4.31 -14.55 -3.77
C ALA A 168 3.19 -14.90 -2.77
N TRP A 169 1.92 -14.82 -3.19
CA TRP A 169 0.77 -15.22 -2.37
C TRP A 169 0.76 -16.72 -2.09
N GLY A 170 1.07 -17.56 -3.07
CA GLY A 170 1.10 -19.01 -2.94
C GLY A 170 -0.17 -19.71 -3.41
N SER A 171 -0.29 -20.99 -3.08
CA SER A 171 -1.40 -21.86 -3.50
C SER A 171 -2.46 -22.00 -2.41
N VAL A 172 -3.63 -22.50 -2.80
CA VAL A 172 -4.76 -22.81 -1.88
C VAL A 172 -4.34 -23.81 -0.78
N ASP A 173 -3.48 -24.76 -1.12
CA ASP A 173 -3.05 -25.76 -0.16
C ASP A 173 -2.13 -25.20 0.93
N GLU A 174 -1.41 -24.12 0.59
CA GLU A 174 -0.52 -23.42 1.51
C GLU A 174 -1.26 -22.39 2.37
N ARG A 175 -2.42 -21.88 1.89
CA ARG A 175 -3.15 -20.77 2.49
C ARG A 175 -4.65 -21.05 2.61
N LYS A 176 -5.02 -21.78 3.65
CA LYS A 176 -6.40 -22.26 3.84
C LYS A 176 -7.34 -21.31 4.56
N LEU A 177 -6.82 -20.32 5.27
CA LEU A 177 -7.60 -19.49 6.21
C LEU A 177 -7.35 -17.99 6.06
N GLU A 178 -6.66 -17.59 5.00
CA GLU A 178 -6.42 -16.17 4.70
C GLU A 178 -7.66 -15.52 4.05
N GLU A 179 -7.79 -14.23 4.24
CA GLU A 179 -8.86 -13.40 3.70
C GLU A 179 -8.34 -12.43 2.65
N ILE A 180 -9.11 -12.25 1.57
CA ILE A 180 -8.88 -11.23 0.55
C ILE A 180 -10.03 -10.23 0.57
N GLU A 181 -9.75 -8.95 0.78
CA GLU A 181 -10.70 -7.86 0.62
C GLU A 181 -10.48 -7.15 -0.72
N LEU A 182 -11.55 -6.98 -1.50
CA LEU A 182 -11.53 -6.25 -2.76
C LEU A 182 -12.33 -4.97 -2.59
N ILE A 183 -11.72 -3.82 -2.87
CA ILE A 183 -12.36 -2.50 -2.85
C ILE A 183 -12.28 -1.92 -4.25
N ASP A 184 -13.40 -1.83 -4.94
CA ASP A 184 -13.47 -1.28 -6.30
C ASP A 184 -14.86 -0.65 -6.55
N ILE A 185 -14.92 0.29 -7.50
CA ILE A 185 -16.17 0.93 -7.95
C ILE A 185 -16.82 0.19 -9.11
N ARG A 186 -16.13 -0.76 -9.74
CA ARG A 186 -16.64 -1.60 -10.82
C ARG A 186 -17.59 -2.64 -10.24
N ASP A 187 -18.39 -3.28 -11.08
CA ASP A 187 -19.24 -4.41 -10.68
C ASP A 187 -18.43 -5.57 -10.12
N GLU A 188 -18.97 -6.26 -9.11
CA GLU A 188 -18.30 -7.37 -8.42
C GLU A 188 -17.81 -8.45 -9.37
N GLU A 189 -18.65 -8.86 -10.35
CA GLU A 189 -18.30 -9.88 -11.35
C GLU A 189 -17.05 -9.49 -12.15
N ALA A 190 -16.95 -8.23 -12.60
CA ALA A 190 -15.79 -7.73 -13.35
C ALA A 190 -14.52 -7.67 -12.50
N VAL A 191 -14.64 -7.38 -11.20
CA VAL A 191 -13.51 -7.38 -10.27
C VAL A 191 -13.05 -8.80 -9.98
N ILE A 192 -13.97 -9.72 -9.73
CA ILE A 192 -13.66 -11.14 -9.52
C ILE A 192 -12.98 -11.74 -10.74
N GLU A 193 -13.47 -11.45 -11.96
CA GLU A 193 -12.85 -11.92 -13.20
C GLU A 193 -11.40 -11.43 -13.32
N SER A 194 -11.13 -10.17 -12.98
CA SER A 194 -9.78 -9.60 -13.00
C SER A 194 -8.83 -10.30 -12.01
N TRP A 195 -9.37 -10.79 -10.89
CA TRP A 195 -8.60 -11.38 -9.79
C TRP A 195 -8.81 -12.90 -9.61
N ASN A 196 -9.54 -13.58 -10.51
CA ASN A 196 -9.90 -15.00 -10.38
C ASN A 196 -8.70 -15.91 -10.13
N GLN A 197 -7.54 -15.58 -10.69
CA GLN A 197 -6.31 -16.34 -10.50
C GLN A 197 -5.64 -16.09 -9.14
N PHE A 198 -6.00 -15.01 -8.45
CA PHE A 198 -5.47 -14.64 -7.14
C PHE A 198 -6.40 -15.08 -6.01
N ILE A 199 -7.71 -15.04 -6.25
CA ILE A 199 -8.75 -15.52 -5.33
C ILE A 199 -8.80 -17.03 -5.45
N HIS A 200 -8.18 -17.74 -4.52
CA HIS A 200 -8.07 -19.20 -4.55
C HIS A 200 -9.27 -19.94 -3.96
N THR A 201 -9.97 -19.26 -3.05
CA THR A 201 -11.09 -19.83 -2.29
C THR A 201 -12.25 -18.86 -2.29
N HIS A 202 -13.38 -19.25 -1.71
CA HIS A 202 -14.50 -18.33 -1.47
C HIS A 202 -14.29 -17.41 -0.26
N HIS A 203 -13.07 -17.32 0.26
CA HIS A 203 -12.73 -16.44 1.38
C HIS A 203 -12.29 -15.08 0.87
N TYR A 204 -13.22 -14.39 0.24
CA TYR A 204 -13.06 -13.00 -0.15
C TYR A 204 -14.29 -12.19 0.23
N SER A 205 -14.09 -10.88 0.38
CA SER A 205 -15.16 -9.89 0.50
C SER A 205 -15.00 -8.81 -0.55
N TYR A 206 -16.12 -8.31 -1.06
CA TYR A 206 -16.15 -7.23 -2.04
C TYR A 206 -16.82 -5.99 -1.44
N HIS A 207 -16.24 -4.82 -1.66
CA HIS A 207 -16.69 -3.55 -1.13
C HIS A 207 -16.63 -2.46 -2.20
N THR A 208 -17.67 -1.66 -2.31
CA THR A 208 -17.72 -0.46 -3.16
C THR A 208 -17.26 0.80 -2.43
N ASP A 209 -17.08 0.74 -1.10
CA ASP A 209 -16.67 1.85 -0.26
C ASP A 209 -15.67 1.36 0.80
N PHE A 210 -14.59 2.11 0.99
CA PHE A 210 -13.57 1.83 2.01
C PHE A 210 -14.17 1.68 3.42
N PHE A 211 -15.18 2.49 3.76
CA PHE A 211 -15.76 2.50 5.11
C PHE A 211 -16.60 1.26 5.46
N THR A 212 -16.84 0.37 4.50
CA THR A 212 -17.47 -0.93 4.75
C THR A 212 -16.48 -2.07 4.99
N THR A 213 -15.20 -1.83 4.80
CA THR A 213 -14.12 -2.82 4.92
C THR A 213 -13.76 -3.13 6.36
N THR A 214 -13.09 -4.26 6.58
CA THR A 214 -12.54 -4.61 7.89
C THR A 214 -11.48 -3.60 8.35
N LEU A 215 -10.71 -3.02 7.42
CA LEU A 215 -9.74 -1.97 7.71
C LEU A 215 -10.38 -0.73 8.37
N ALA A 216 -11.50 -0.27 7.82
CA ALA A 216 -12.19 0.90 8.35
C ALA A 216 -13.04 0.58 9.58
N ARG A 217 -13.67 -0.60 9.63
CA ARG A 217 -14.54 -1.04 10.72
C ARG A 217 -13.78 -1.43 11.98
N CYS A 218 -12.57 -1.98 11.82
CA CYS A 218 -11.70 -2.41 12.91
C CYS A 218 -10.28 -1.85 12.73
N PRO A 219 -10.11 -0.50 12.70
CA PRO A 219 -8.82 0.10 12.46
C PRO A 219 -7.78 -0.38 13.50
N ARG A 220 -6.56 -0.65 13.03
CA ARG A 220 -5.41 -1.15 13.81
C ARG A 220 -5.56 -2.57 14.37
N ARG A 221 -6.72 -3.22 14.20
CA ARG A 221 -7.05 -4.58 14.68
C ARG A 221 -7.72 -5.44 13.60
N SER A 222 -7.53 -5.09 12.32
CA SER A 222 -8.21 -5.78 11.22
C SER A 222 -7.85 -7.27 11.13
N CYS A 223 -6.58 -7.64 11.33
CA CYS A 223 -6.18 -9.06 11.32
C CYS A 223 -6.76 -9.83 12.50
N GLU A 224 -6.74 -9.24 13.69
CA GLU A 224 -7.33 -9.82 14.91
C GLU A 224 -8.85 -9.99 14.73
N ALA A 225 -9.52 -8.98 14.18
CA ALA A 225 -10.94 -9.01 13.88
C ALA A 225 -11.30 -10.11 12.87
N THR A 226 -10.52 -10.24 11.81
CA THR A 226 -10.69 -11.30 10.80
C THR A 226 -10.47 -12.68 11.42
N PHE A 227 -9.44 -12.85 12.25
CA PHE A 227 -9.19 -14.10 12.95
C PHE A 227 -10.35 -14.46 13.88
N ASP A 228 -10.83 -13.53 14.67
CA ASP A 228 -11.94 -13.75 15.60
C ASP A 228 -13.24 -14.14 14.88
N ARG A 229 -13.52 -13.50 13.74
CA ARG A 229 -14.67 -13.84 12.91
C ARG A 229 -14.56 -15.24 12.32
N LEU A 230 -13.40 -15.61 11.75
CA LEU A 230 -13.22 -16.87 11.03
C LEU A 230 -13.00 -18.08 11.98
N MET A 231 -12.23 -17.87 13.04
CA MET A 231 -11.79 -18.96 13.92
C MET A 231 -12.62 -19.09 15.19
N ASN A 232 -13.06 -17.97 15.75
CA ASN A 232 -13.78 -17.92 17.03
C ASN A 232 -15.29 -17.70 16.85
N CYS A 233 -15.78 -17.51 15.62
CA CYS A 233 -17.17 -17.18 15.30
C CYS A 233 -17.69 -15.96 16.06
N ILE A 234 -16.81 -14.97 16.33
CA ILE A 234 -17.16 -13.76 17.06
C ILE A 234 -17.62 -12.70 16.04
N TRP A 235 -18.82 -12.20 16.21
CA TRP A 235 -19.34 -11.08 15.41
C TRP A 235 -18.90 -9.75 16.03
N LEU A 236 -18.28 -8.91 15.19
CA LEU A 236 -17.72 -7.66 15.62
C LEU A 236 -18.69 -6.49 15.43
N ASP A 237 -18.67 -5.55 16.38
CA ASP A 237 -19.43 -4.30 16.26
C ASP A 237 -18.70 -3.30 15.34
N GLY A 238 -19.00 -3.36 14.04
CA GLY A 238 -18.45 -2.45 13.05
C GLY A 238 -18.88 -0.97 13.21
N ASN A 239 -19.73 -0.65 14.19
CA ASN A 239 -20.11 0.74 14.47
C ASN A 239 -19.05 1.54 15.21
N LYS A 240 -18.06 0.87 15.78
CA LYS A 240 -16.94 1.49 16.52
C LYS A 240 -15.77 1.94 15.62
N GLY A 241 -15.81 1.64 14.33
CA GLY A 241 -14.76 1.99 13.39
C GLY A 241 -14.95 3.34 12.70
N PHE A 242 -14.12 3.58 11.69
CA PHE A 242 -14.19 4.79 10.86
C PHE A 242 -15.46 4.83 10.02
N LYS A 243 -15.99 6.05 9.84
CA LYS A 243 -17.17 6.32 9.00
C LYS A 243 -16.90 7.44 8.01
N LYS A 244 -17.62 7.42 6.92
CA LYS A 244 -17.54 8.48 5.91
C LYS A 244 -17.91 9.84 6.51
N GLY A 245 -17.09 10.86 6.22
CA GLY A 245 -17.33 12.22 6.66
C GLY A 245 -16.75 12.57 8.03
N MET A 246 -16.09 11.64 8.72
CA MET A 246 -15.35 11.92 9.94
C MET A 246 -14.19 12.89 9.69
N ASP A 247 -13.92 13.75 10.65
CA ASP A 247 -12.76 14.64 10.69
C ASP A 247 -11.62 14.06 11.56
N PHE A 248 -10.54 14.82 11.71
CA PHE A 248 -9.40 14.37 12.53
C PHE A 248 -9.72 14.26 14.02
N SER A 249 -10.68 15.03 14.54
CA SER A 249 -11.14 14.92 15.92
C SER A 249 -11.92 13.63 16.16
N ASP A 250 -12.80 13.26 15.19
CA ASP A 250 -13.52 12.00 15.23
C ASP A 250 -12.56 10.80 15.18
N ILE A 251 -11.53 10.89 14.32
CA ILE A 251 -10.49 9.86 14.19
C ILE A 251 -9.76 9.64 15.51
N ASP A 252 -9.39 10.72 16.20
CA ASP A 252 -8.70 10.63 17.49
C ASP A 252 -9.56 9.93 18.56
N ASN A 253 -10.86 10.20 18.60
CA ASN A 253 -11.80 9.52 19.49
C ASN A 253 -11.88 8.01 19.25
N ILE A 254 -11.65 7.55 18.00
CA ILE A 254 -11.74 6.12 17.63
C ILE A 254 -10.41 5.40 17.88
N VAL A 255 -9.30 5.97 17.48
CA VAL A 255 -8.00 5.27 17.52
C VAL A 255 -7.03 5.80 18.56
N GLY A 256 -7.29 6.96 19.18
CA GLY A 256 -6.37 7.59 20.14
C GLY A 256 -6.04 6.66 21.30
N PHE A 257 -7.03 6.02 21.90
CA PHE A 257 -6.80 5.07 23.01
C PHE A 257 -6.03 3.81 22.59
N LEU A 258 -6.21 3.32 21.34
CA LEU A 258 -5.42 2.21 20.78
C LEU A 258 -3.97 2.61 20.56
N ILE A 259 -3.75 3.82 20.06
CA ILE A 259 -2.42 4.40 19.88
C ILE A 259 -1.70 4.54 21.21
N ASP A 260 -2.39 5.03 22.25
CA ASP A 260 -1.86 5.15 23.60
C ASP A 260 -1.52 3.80 24.20
N GLU A 261 -2.35 2.78 23.99
CA GLU A 261 -2.06 1.42 24.41
C GLU A 261 -0.82 0.86 23.72
N GLU A 262 -0.73 1.01 22.41
CA GLU A 262 0.41 0.57 21.60
C GLU A 262 1.70 1.26 22.06
N ASN A 263 1.67 2.56 22.30
CA ASN A 263 2.82 3.33 22.78
C ASN A 263 3.29 2.88 24.18
N ARG A 264 2.36 2.51 25.07
CA ARG A 264 2.69 1.98 26.41
C ARG A 264 3.25 0.56 26.37
N ASN A 265 2.89 -0.23 25.35
CA ASN A 265 3.26 -1.63 25.22
C ASN A 265 4.48 -1.87 24.32
N VAL A 266 5.16 -0.82 23.86
CA VAL A 266 6.39 -0.94 23.06
C VAL A 266 7.40 -1.84 23.77
N GLY A 267 7.79 -2.96 23.14
CA GLY A 267 8.70 -3.94 23.71
C GLY A 267 8.09 -4.93 24.71
N MET A 268 6.81 -4.82 25.04
CA MET A 268 6.10 -5.81 25.87
C MET A 268 5.40 -6.84 25.03
N ARG A 269 5.52 -8.14 25.39
CA ARG A 269 4.78 -9.24 24.74
C ARG A 269 3.40 -9.42 25.38
N LYS A 270 2.64 -8.33 25.53
CA LYS A 270 1.25 -8.40 26.02
C LYS A 270 0.29 -8.35 24.86
N PRO A 271 -0.79 -9.14 24.87
CA PRO A 271 -1.88 -8.98 23.92
C PRO A 271 -2.42 -7.55 24.00
N LEU A 272 -2.65 -6.94 22.84
CA LEU A 272 -3.32 -5.64 22.76
C LEU A 272 -4.83 -5.86 22.87
N SER A 273 -5.55 -4.89 23.39
CA SER A 273 -7.01 -4.95 23.48
C SER A 273 -7.64 -4.91 22.08
N ASN A 274 -8.74 -5.64 21.92
CA ASN A 274 -9.59 -5.57 20.74
C ASN A 274 -10.95 -4.97 21.17
N PRO A 275 -11.20 -3.68 20.92
CA PRO A 275 -12.41 -2.99 21.37
C PRO A 275 -13.64 -3.28 20.51
N TYR A 276 -13.49 -4.03 19.42
CA TYR A 276 -14.53 -4.28 18.42
C TYR A 276 -15.39 -5.52 18.74
N HIS A 277 -15.16 -6.16 19.86
CA HIS A 277 -16.03 -7.23 20.42
C HIS A 277 -17.32 -6.68 21.02
#